data_4862a856f4e789bb1ae6329e0b40afe9
#
_entry.id   4862a856f4e789bb1ae6329e0b40afe9
#
_cell.length_a   1.000
_cell.length_b   1.000
_cell.length_c   1.000
_cell.angle_alpha   90.00
_cell.angle_beta   90.00
_cell.angle_gamma   90.00
#
_symmetry.space_group_name_H-M   'P 1'
#
loop_
_entity.id
_entity.type
_entity.pdbx_description
1 polymer ?
#
loop_
_entity_poly.entity_id
_entity_poly.type
_entity_poly.pdbx_seq_one_letter_code
_entity_poly.pdbx_strand_id
1 'polypeptide(L)'
;MTTPGRTLVFDFDGTVSLGDGPVLRYAHHVAETLPGDDARTRFAAAVAAGLRDIGRPHGAIDGYALVQALAARHEVPERLLSAAFLASRAELGGPHAPVVAPAGLGCFLRGLEGRAIRVLVTNSPAVRIPEALAALGIAGAFDEVVTGAGKPAGMGAVLDRLDPGPAAGPPAARLLSVGDLWVNDLEPAHARGFRTALVGPAASADDRATYRAATVAGLYADIRAWLDGTPSPATSSLAAPHGKQMHA
;
A
#
# COMPACT_ATOMS: atom_id res chain seq x y z
N MET A 1 -17.24 24.77 8.25
CA MET A 1 -16.40 23.63 8.70
C MET A 1 -14.98 23.96 8.33
N THR A 2 -14.06 24.03 9.29
CA THR A 2 -12.63 24.23 8.99
C THR A 2 -12.08 22.99 8.32
N THR A 3 -11.40 23.16 7.19
CA THR A 3 -10.70 22.06 6.50
C THR A 3 -9.70 21.42 7.48
N PRO A 4 -9.65 20.10 7.61
CA PRO A 4 -8.64 19.43 8.43
C PRO A 4 -7.23 19.86 8.02
N GLY A 5 -6.41 20.26 8.98
CA GLY A 5 -5.03 20.68 8.72
C GLY A 5 -4.05 19.54 8.45
N ARG A 6 -4.53 18.28 8.29
CA ARG A 6 -3.70 17.09 8.11
C ARG A 6 -4.25 16.20 7.01
N THR A 7 -3.33 15.62 6.24
CA THR A 7 -3.64 14.71 5.13
C THR A 7 -3.05 13.33 5.38
N LEU A 8 -3.87 12.30 5.18
CA LEU A 8 -3.47 10.89 5.17
C LEU A 8 -3.55 10.38 3.74
N VAL A 9 -2.44 9.91 3.24
CA VAL A 9 -2.33 9.30 1.90
C VAL A 9 -2.13 7.80 2.08
N PHE A 10 -2.99 7.01 1.46
CA PHE A 10 -2.91 5.54 1.50
C PHE A 10 -2.69 5.00 0.09
N ASP A 11 -1.78 4.06 -0.05
CA ASP A 11 -1.73 3.20 -1.21
C ASP A 11 -2.87 2.16 -1.18
N PHE A 12 -3.12 1.49 -2.32
CA PHE A 12 -4.19 0.52 -2.48
C PHE A 12 -3.72 -0.93 -2.35
N ASP A 13 -2.96 -1.44 -3.34
CA ASP A 13 -2.55 -2.85 -3.41
C ASP A 13 -1.44 -3.13 -2.37
N GLY A 14 -1.63 -4.11 -1.48
CA GLY A 14 -0.70 -4.39 -0.38
C GLY A 14 -0.91 -3.52 0.88
N THR A 15 -1.71 -2.47 0.78
CA THR A 15 -1.95 -1.50 1.86
C THR A 15 -3.38 -1.55 2.38
N VAL A 16 -4.36 -1.06 1.63
CA VAL A 16 -5.80 -1.12 1.99
C VAL A 16 -6.50 -2.32 1.38
N SER A 17 -5.92 -2.90 0.35
CA SER A 17 -6.36 -4.14 -0.30
C SER A 17 -5.28 -5.20 -0.12
N LEU A 18 -5.55 -6.17 0.74
CA LEU A 18 -4.67 -7.30 1.02
C LEU A 18 -5.09 -8.53 0.21
N GLY A 19 -4.20 -9.54 0.21
CA GLY A 19 -4.41 -10.82 -0.43
C GLY A 19 -3.97 -10.85 -1.89
N ASP A 20 -3.74 -12.06 -2.37
CA ASP A 20 -3.12 -12.30 -3.68
C ASP A 20 -4.14 -12.42 -4.83
N GLY A 21 -5.45 -12.26 -4.56
CA GLY A 21 -6.52 -12.46 -5.55
C GLY A 21 -6.28 -11.69 -6.87
N PRO A 22 -6.06 -10.36 -6.84
CA PRO A 22 -5.81 -9.58 -8.04
C PRO A 22 -4.54 -10.00 -8.80
N VAL A 23 -3.47 -10.33 -8.07
CA VAL A 23 -2.21 -10.81 -8.66
C VAL A 23 -2.37 -12.19 -9.30
N LEU A 24 -3.06 -13.11 -8.62
CA LEU A 24 -3.35 -14.44 -9.16
C LEU A 24 -4.23 -14.35 -10.40
N ARG A 25 -5.17 -13.41 -10.44
CA ARG A 25 -5.99 -13.18 -11.62
C ARG A 25 -5.17 -12.61 -12.78
N TYR A 26 -4.26 -11.69 -12.50
CA TYR A 26 -3.29 -11.22 -13.50
C TYR A 26 -2.42 -12.36 -14.04
N ALA A 27 -1.87 -13.18 -13.15
CA ALA A 27 -1.09 -14.35 -13.52
C ALA A 27 -1.87 -15.35 -14.38
N HIS A 28 -3.16 -15.56 -14.09
CA HIS A 28 -4.04 -16.40 -14.91
C HIS A 28 -4.14 -15.88 -16.34
N HIS A 29 -4.44 -14.58 -16.53
CA HIS A 29 -4.52 -14.00 -17.87
C HIS A 29 -3.17 -14.03 -18.63
N VAL A 30 -2.05 -13.88 -17.91
CA VAL A 30 -0.72 -14.05 -18.52
C VAL A 30 -0.51 -15.52 -18.93
N ALA A 31 -0.88 -16.48 -18.07
CA ALA A 31 -0.75 -17.91 -18.39
C ALA A 31 -1.53 -18.30 -19.63
N GLU A 32 -2.70 -17.72 -19.88
CA GLU A 32 -3.50 -17.99 -21.09
C GLU A 32 -2.77 -17.63 -22.40
N THR A 33 -1.77 -16.76 -22.34
CA THR A 33 -0.95 -16.41 -23.49
C THR A 33 0.14 -17.45 -23.79
N LEU A 34 0.42 -18.37 -22.86
CA LEU A 34 1.48 -19.36 -22.98
C LEU A 34 1.02 -20.59 -23.79
N PRO A 35 1.92 -21.21 -24.58
CA PRO A 35 1.60 -22.37 -25.38
C PRO A 35 1.49 -23.64 -24.52
N GLY A 36 0.34 -24.30 -24.59
CA GLY A 36 0.10 -25.61 -23.97
C GLY A 36 -0.12 -25.59 -22.47
N ASP A 37 -0.84 -26.59 -21.96
CA ASP A 37 -1.28 -26.68 -20.57
C ASP A 37 -0.13 -26.88 -19.58
N ASP A 38 0.93 -27.57 -20.00
CA ASP A 38 2.13 -27.77 -19.18
C ASP A 38 2.85 -26.44 -18.86
N ALA A 39 2.97 -25.54 -19.84
CA ALA A 39 3.60 -24.24 -19.63
C ALA A 39 2.74 -23.39 -18.69
N ARG A 40 1.43 -23.38 -18.88
CA ARG A 40 0.45 -22.68 -18.02
C ARG A 40 0.52 -23.16 -16.60
N THR A 41 0.52 -24.49 -16.40
CA THR A 41 0.59 -25.12 -15.06
C THR A 41 1.90 -24.78 -14.35
N ARG A 42 3.05 -24.88 -15.04
CA ARG A 42 4.35 -24.52 -14.45
C ARG A 42 4.43 -23.04 -14.10
N PHE A 43 3.91 -22.17 -14.96
CA PHE A 43 3.86 -20.74 -14.69
C PHE A 43 3.03 -20.43 -13.44
N ALA A 44 1.81 -20.96 -13.33
CA ALA A 44 0.95 -20.77 -12.17
C ALA A 44 1.61 -21.28 -10.88
N ALA A 45 2.26 -22.46 -10.94
CA ALA A 45 3.00 -23.01 -9.80
C ALA A 45 4.18 -22.13 -9.37
N ALA A 46 4.91 -21.55 -10.35
CA ALA A 46 6.02 -20.64 -10.08
C ALA A 46 5.54 -19.34 -9.44
N VAL A 47 4.42 -18.77 -9.91
CA VAL A 47 3.80 -17.60 -9.27
C VAL A 47 3.39 -17.92 -7.84
N ALA A 48 2.65 -19.00 -7.61
CA ALA A 48 2.22 -19.40 -6.27
C ALA A 48 3.39 -19.66 -5.31
N ALA A 49 4.52 -20.18 -5.82
CA ALA A 49 5.74 -20.34 -5.03
C ALA A 49 6.37 -18.99 -4.69
N GLY A 50 6.52 -18.11 -5.68
CA GLY A 50 7.16 -16.80 -5.49
C GLY A 50 6.38 -15.85 -4.60
N LEU A 51 5.05 -15.91 -4.59
CA LEU A 51 4.21 -15.09 -3.70
C LEU A 51 4.53 -15.33 -2.20
N ARG A 52 4.96 -16.54 -1.83
CA ARG A 52 5.39 -16.84 -0.45
C ARG A 52 6.70 -16.17 -0.06
N ASP A 53 7.47 -15.72 -1.04
CA ASP A 53 8.79 -15.10 -0.85
C ASP A 53 8.79 -13.57 -1.12
N ILE A 54 7.63 -12.97 -1.37
CA ILE A 54 7.49 -11.52 -1.53
C ILE A 54 8.03 -10.79 -0.29
N GLY A 55 8.81 -9.74 -0.55
CA GLY A 55 9.42 -8.93 0.50
C GLY A 55 10.60 -9.58 1.24
N ARG A 56 11.06 -10.79 0.83
CA ARG A 56 12.29 -11.40 1.33
C ARG A 56 13.51 -10.93 0.53
N PRO A 57 14.73 -11.00 1.10
CA PRO A 57 15.95 -10.77 0.33
C PRO A 57 15.94 -11.67 -0.92
N HIS A 58 16.18 -11.08 -2.09
CA HIS A 58 16.13 -11.74 -3.41
C HIS A 58 14.74 -12.09 -3.96
N GLY A 59 13.65 -11.78 -3.23
CA GLY A 59 12.28 -11.87 -3.74
C GLY A 59 11.93 -10.69 -4.67
N ALA A 60 10.81 -10.82 -5.39
CA ALA A 60 10.22 -9.69 -6.10
C ALA A 60 9.73 -8.63 -5.09
N ILE A 61 9.69 -7.37 -5.52
CA ILE A 61 9.23 -6.26 -4.67
C ILE A 61 7.73 -6.37 -4.35
N ASP A 62 6.96 -6.89 -5.29
CA ASP A 62 5.52 -7.18 -5.15
C ASP A 62 5.09 -8.32 -6.07
N GLY A 63 3.83 -8.74 -5.96
CA GLY A 63 3.27 -9.82 -6.76
C GLY A 63 3.16 -9.51 -8.26
N TYR A 64 2.96 -8.25 -8.64
CA TYR A 64 2.88 -7.86 -10.06
C TYR A 64 4.25 -7.93 -10.71
N ALA A 65 5.28 -7.44 -10.04
CA ALA A 65 6.68 -7.55 -10.50
C ALA A 65 7.11 -9.02 -10.61
N LEU A 66 6.67 -9.89 -9.69
CA LEU A 66 6.90 -11.34 -9.77
C LEU A 66 6.31 -11.92 -11.06
N VAL A 67 5.04 -11.64 -11.35
CA VAL A 67 4.36 -12.14 -12.56
C VAL A 67 5.09 -11.66 -13.81
N GLN A 68 5.48 -10.39 -13.89
CA GLN A 68 6.22 -9.81 -15.01
C GLN A 68 7.59 -10.47 -15.18
N ALA A 69 8.34 -10.67 -14.10
CA ALA A 69 9.64 -11.33 -14.15
C ALA A 69 9.56 -12.78 -14.61
N LEU A 70 8.53 -13.52 -14.19
CA LEU A 70 8.28 -14.88 -14.65
C LEU A 70 7.83 -14.90 -16.11
N ALA A 71 6.96 -13.99 -16.54
CA ALA A 71 6.49 -13.86 -17.91
C ALA A 71 7.64 -13.53 -18.89
N ALA A 72 8.61 -12.71 -18.45
CA ALA A 72 9.80 -12.39 -19.25
C ALA A 72 10.63 -13.65 -19.59
N ARG A 73 10.66 -14.67 -18.72
CA ARG A 73 11.34 -15.95 -18.99
C ARG A 73 10.66 -16.76 -20.11
N HIS A 74 9.40 -16.45 -20.41
CA HIS A 74 8.61 -17.01 -21.49
C HIS A 74 8.49 -16.06 -22.68
N GLU A 75 9.25 -14.98 -22.70
CA GLU A 75 9.27 -13.96 -23.77
C GLU A 75 7.87 -13.38 -24.08
N VAL A 76 6.99 -13.29 -23.06
CA VAL A 76 5.65 -12.72 -23.22
C VAL A 76 5.76 -11.23 -23.56
N PRO A 77 5.23 -10.79 -24.72
CA PRO A 77 5.33 -9.40 -25.15
C PRO A 77 4.60 -8.44 -24.19
N GLU A 78 5.17 -7.24 -24.00
CA GLU A 78 4.60 -6.21 -23.09
C GLU A 78 3.13 -5.87 -23.38
N ARG A 79 2.74 -5.84 -24.66
CA ARG A 79 1.33 -5.62 -25.04
C ARG A 79 0.38 -6.69 -24.47
N LEU A 80 0.82 -7.95 -24.37
CA LEU A 80 0.03 -9.02 -23.77
C LEU A 80 0.01 -8.91 -22.25
N LEU A 81 1.11 -8.51 -21.62
CA LEU A 81 1.15 -8.21 -20.19
C LEU A 81 0.20 -7.07 -19.83
N SER A 82 0.21 -5.99 -20.60
CA SER A 82 -0.70 -4.86 -20.42
C SER A 82 -2.17 -5.27 -20.60
N ALA A 83 -2.48 -6.07 -21.63
CA ALA A 83 -3.83 -6.59 -21.86
C ALA A 83 -4.29 -7.51 -20.72
N ALA A 84 -3.44 -8.42 -20.26
CA ALA A 84 -3.70 -9.31 -19.13
C ALA A 84 -3.93 -8.53 -17.83
N PHE A 85 -3.14 -7.48 -17.58
CA PHE A 85 -3.32 -6.59 -16.43
C PHE A 85 -4.69 -5.92 -16.48
N LEU A 86 -5.07 -5.29 -17.59
CA LEU A 86 -6.38 -4.64 -17.74
C LEU A 86 -7.52 -5.64 -17.58
N ALA A 87 -7.39 -6.86 -18.14
CA ALA A 87 -8.37 -7.93 -17.97
C ALA A 87 -8.53 -8.31 -16.49
N SER A 88 -7.44 -8.46 -15.74
CA SER A 88 -7.51 -8.74 -14.30
C SER A 88 -8.16 -7.60 -13.51
N ARG A 89 -7.91 -6.34 -13.90
CA ARG A 89 -8.57 -5.18 -13.27
C ARG A 89 -10.06 -5.09 -13.59
N ALA A 90 -10.50 -5.57 -14.72
CA ALA A 90 -11.93 -5.68 -15.03
C ALA A 90 -12.70 -6.67 -14.10
N GLU A 91 -11.98 -7.47 -13.32
CA GLU A 91 -12.55 -8.44 -12.38
C GLU A 91 -12.28 -8.08 -10.91
N LEU A 92 -11.57 -6.98 -10.64
CA LEU A 92 -11.14 -6.55 -9.31
C LEU A 92 -12.33 -6.44 -8.34
N GLY A 93 -12.18 -7.02 -7.15
CA GLY A 93 -13.22 -7.07 -6.13
C GLY A 93 -14.35 -8.06 -6.42
N GLY A 94 -14.27 -8.81 -7.54
CA GLY A 94 -15.19 -9.88 -7.88
C GLY A 94 -14.72 -11.26 -7.41
N PRO A 95 -15.47 -12.31 -7.74
CA PRO A 95 -15.18 -13.67 -7.26
C PRO A 95 -13.85 -14.24 -7.77
N HIS A 96 -13.36 -13.78 -8.91
CA HIS A 96 -12.10 -14.24 -9.51
C HIS A 96 -10.88 -13.39 -9.11
N ALA A 97 -11.10 -12.18 -8.61
CA ALA A 97 -10.05 -11.30 -8.11
C ALA A 97 -10.46 -10.71 -6.75
N PRO A 98 -10.69 -11.56 -5.72
CA PRO A 98 -11.16 -11.11 -4.42
C PRO A 98 -10.13 -10.20 -3.76
N VAL A 99 -10.64 -9.23 -2.99
CA VAL A 99 -9.85 -8.28 -2.19
C VAL A 99 -10.19 -8.48 -0.72
N VAL A 100 -9.22 -8.23 0.17
CA VAL A 100 -9.37 -8.41 1.62
C VAL A 100 -8.93 -7.13 2.32
N ALA A 101 -9.81 -6.57 3.16
CA ALA A 101 -9.44 -5.40 3.95
C ALA A 101 -8.60 -5.77 5.18
N PRO A 102 -7.63 -4.93 5.60
CA PRO A 102 -7.06 -5.01 6.93
C PRO A 102 -8.14 -4.99 8.03
N ALA A 103 -7.91 -5.74 9.10
CA ALA A 103 -8.88 -5.85 10.19
C ALA A 103 -9.30 -4.48 10.73
N GLY A 104 -10.60 -4.20 10.76
CA GLY A 104 -11.17 -2.96 11.30
C GLY A 104 -10.96 -1.69 10.45
N LEU A 105 -10.42 -1.80 9.23
CA LEU A 105 -10.09 -0.63 8.38
C LEU A 105 -11.29 0.30 8.17
N GLY A 106 -12.47 -0.23 7.86
CA GLY A 106 -13.66 0.59 7.65
C GLY A 106 -14.07 1.40 8.88
N CYS A 107 -14.02 0.81 10.08
CA CYS A 107 -14.27 1.54 11.33
C CYS A 107 -13.19 2.58 11.60
N PHE A 108 -11.94 2.26 11.33
CA PHE A 108 -10.82 3.16 11.49
C PHE A 108 -10.96 4.39 10.60
N LEU A 109 -11.16 4.21 9.29
CA LEU A 109 -11.28 5.32 8.33
C LEU A 109 -12.48 6.21 8.63
N ARG A 110 -13.64 5.64 8.96
CA ARG A 110 -14.82 6.43 9.38
C ARG A 110 -14.54 7.25 10.65
N GLY A 111 -13.80 6.70 11.60
CA GLY A 111 -13.40 7.41 12.82
C GLY A 111 -12.43 8.57 12.58
N LEU A 112 -11.90 8.73 11.38
CA LEU A 112 -11.03 9.85 10.97
C LEU A 112 -11.77 10.96 10.22
N GLU A 113 -13.06 10.79 9.97
CA GLU A 113 -13.89 11.79 9.30
C GLU A 113 -13.85 13.12 10.06
N GLY A 114 -13.62 14.20 9.31
CA GLY A 114 -13.47 15.55 9.87
C GLY A 114 -12.18 15.81 10.64
N ARG A 115 -11.33 14.78 10.87
CA ARG A 115 -10.03 14.90 11.57
C ARG A 115 -8.84 14.97 10.61
N ALA A 116 -8.94 14.35 9.46
CA ALA A 116 -7.94 14.37 8.40
C ALA A 116 -8.62 14.25 7.03
N ILE A 117 -7.98 14.79 6.00
CA ILE A 117 -8.27 14.47 4.60
C ILE A 117 -7.69 13.08 4.33
N ARG A 118 -8.51 12.14 3.88
CA ARG A 118 -8.14 10.75 3.59
C ARG A 118 -8.10 10.55 2.08
N VAL A 119 -6.94 10.28 1.54
CA VAL A 119 -6.72 10.14 0.10
C VAL A 119 -6.20 8.75 -0.22
N LEU A 120 -6.82 8.07 -1.17
CA LEU A 120 -6.30 6.85 -1.76
C LEU A 120 -5.51 7.21 -3.03
N VAL A 121 -4.28 6.72 -3.15
CA VAL A 121 -3.39 6.98 -4.31
C VAL A 121 -2.85 5.67 -4.86
N THR A 122 -3.27 5.28 -6.06
CA THR A 122 -2.89 4.00 -6.66
C THR A 122 -2.39 4.14 -8.10
N ASN A 123 -1.46 3.26 -8.50
CA ASN A 123 -1.07 3.09 -9.90
C ASN A 123 -2.13 2.32 -10.73
N SER A 124 -3.06 1.66 -10.06
CA SER A 124 -4.16 0.98 -10.74
C SER A 124 -5.01 1.95 -11.55
N PRO A 125 -5.48 1.55 -12.75
CA PRO A 125 -6.47 2.33 -13.49
C PRO A 125 -7.78 2.43 -12.70
N ALA A 126 -8.64 3.37 -13.08
CA ALA A 126 -9.93 3.60 -12.40
C ALA A 126 -10.91 2.40 -12.48
N VAL A 127 -10.58 1.42 -13.33
CA VAL A 127 -11.44 0.26 -13.59
C VAL A 127 -11.70 -0.51 -12.30
N ARG A 128 -12.99 -0.59 -11.91
CA ARG A 128 -13.52 -1.29 -10.74
C ARG A 128 -12.92 -0.93 -9.38
N ILE A 129 -12.27 0.23 -9.27
CA ILE A 129 -11.83 0.72 -7.94
C ILE A 129 -13.03 0.98 -7.01
N PRO A 130 -14.15 1.61 -7.47
CA PRO A 130 -15.33 1.77 -6.62
C PRO A 130 -15.91 0.44 -6.11
N GLU A 131 -16.01 -0.58 -6.97
CA GLU A 131 -16.51 -1.91 -6.59
C GLU A 131 -15.56 -2.63 -5.63
N ALA A 132 -14.25 -2.48 -5.83
CA ALA A 132 -13.26 -3.03 -4.90
C ALA A 132 -13.36 -2.36 -3.52
N LEU A 133 -13.51 -1.03 -3.46
CA LEU A 133 -13.72 -0.30 -2.20
C LEU A 133 -15.03 -0.74 -1.51
N ALA A 134 -16.09 -1.02 -2.29
CA ALA A 134 -17.32 -1.57 -1.75
C ALA A 134 -17.12 -2.99 -1.20
N ALA A 135 -16.42 -3.87 -1.92
CA ALA A 135 -16.11 -5.23 -1.48
C ALA A 135 -15.23 -5.24 -0.20
N LEU A 136 -14.36 -4.24 -0.03
CA LEU A 136 -13.55 -4.02 1.17
C LEU A 136 -14.35 -3.41 2.35
N GLY A 137 -15.61 -3.00 2.15
CA GLY A 137 -16.43 -2.33 3.17
C GLY A 137 -15.97 -0.90 3.51
N ILE A 138 -15.29 -0.24 2.56
CA ILE A 138 -14.74 1.12 2.70
C ILE A 138 -15.19 2.08 1.59
N ALA A 139 -16.31 1.78 0.94
CA ALA A 139 -16.96 2.72 0.01
C ALA A 139 -17.25 4.06 0.73
N GLY A 140 -16.87 5.17 0.11
CA GLY A 140 -17.05 6.52 0.66
C GLY A 140 -16.14 6.84 1.87
N ALA A 141 -15.18 5.97 2.23
CA ALA A 141 -14.29 6.20 3.37
C ALA A 141 -13.11 7.13 3.04
N PHE A 142 -12.88 7.42 1.78
CA PHE A 142 -11.87 8.37 1.31
C PHE A 142 -12.53 9.64 0.80
N ASP A 143 -11.92 10.78 1.09
CA ASP A 143 -12.35 12.09 0.61
C ASP A 143 -11.95 12.30 -0.85
N GLU A 144 -10.88 11.63 -1.29
CA GLU A 144 -10.41 11.61 -2.67
C GLU A 144 -9.78 10.25 -3.03
N VAL A 145 -9.93 9.84 -4.30
CA VAL A 145 -9.31 8.65 -4.89
C VAL A 145 -8.55 9.05 -6.16
N VAL A 146 -7.23 8.91 -6.14
CA VAL A 146 -6.32 9.18 -7.27
C VAL A 146 -5.92 7.86 -7.88
N THR A 147 -6.37 7.59 -9.09
CA THR A 147 -6.04 6.39 -9.88
C THR A 147 -5.03 6.71 -10.98
N GLY A 148 -4.28 5.71 -11.47
CA GLY A 148 -3.28 5.92 -12.50
C GLY A 148 -2.21 6.95 -12.09
N ALA A 149 -1.84 6.98 -10.82
CA ALA A 149 -0.99 8.02 -10.23
C ALA A 149 0.44 8.08 -10.81
N GLY A 150 0.90 7.02 -11.48
CA GLY A 150 2.23 6.94 -12.08
C GLY A 150 3.36 6.97 -11.03
N LYS A 151 3.14 6.38 -9.85
CA LYS A 151 4.17 6.30 -8.79
C LYS A 151 5.38 5.48 -9.28
N PRO A 152 6.62 5.83 -8.93
CA PRO A 152 6.99 6.93 -8.04
C PRO A 152 7.02 8.31 -8.71
N ALA A 153 7.14 8.39 -10.03
CA ALA A 153 7.37 9.66 -10.74
C ALA A 153 6.23 10.68 -10.54
N GLY A 154 4.97 10.22 -10.59
CA GLY A 154 3.79 11.06 -10.41
C GLY A 154 3.49 11.40 -8.95
N MET A 155 4.04 10.66 -7.98
CA MET A 155 3.70 10.82 -6.57
C MET A 155 4.06 12.22 -6.04
N GLY A 156 5.15 12.79 -6.52
CA GLY A 156 5.58 14.14 -6.12
C GLY A 156 4.51 15.20 -6.35
N ALA A 157 3.96 15.25 -7.55
CA ALA A 157 2.90 16.21 -7.90
C ALA A 157 1.62 15.99 -7.10
N VAL A 158 1.28 14.73 -6.81
CA VAL A 158 0.13 14.40 -5.94
C VAL A 158 0.36 14.95 -4.54
N LEU A 159 1.51 14.70 -3.93
CA LEU A 159 1.84 15.18 -2.58
C LEU A 159 1.85 16.70 -2.49
N ASP A 160 2.44 17.40 -3.48
CA ASP A 160 2.49 18.85 -3.52
C ASP A 160 1.09 19.48 -3.58
N ARG A 161 0.16 18.84 -4.29
CA ARG A 161 -1.25 19.26 -4.35
C ARG A 161 -2.01 18.97 -3.04
N LEU A 162 -1.68 17.88 -2.36
CA LEU A 162 -2.36 17.44 -1.14
C LEU A 162 -1.79 18.07 0.13
N ASP A 163 -0.63 18.73 0.06
CA ASP A 163 -0.04 19.41 1.21
C ASP A 163 -0.89 20.61 1.62
N PRO A 164 -1.44 20.64 2.86
CA PRO A 164 -2.23 21.78 3.32
C PRO A 164 -1.42 23.06 3.51
N GLY A 165 -0.10 23.02 3.31
CA GLY A 165 0.80 24.14 3.36
C GLY A 165 1.30 24.53 4.75
N PRO A 166 2.26 25.49 4.84
CA PRO A 166 2.99 25.80 6.07
C PRO A 166 2.11 26.30 7.23
N ALA A 167 0.95 26.87 6.95
CA ALA A 167 -0.01 27.31 7.97
C ALA A 167 -0.52 26.15 8.83
N ALA A 168 -0.49 24.91 8.33
CA ALA A 168 -0.88 23.71 9.08
C ALA A 168 0.26 23.11 9.92
N GLY A 169 1.42 23.74 9.98
CA GLY A 169 2.58 23.32 10.78
C GLY A 169 3.76 22.82 9.95
N PRO A 170 4.75 22.18 10.62
CA PRO A 170 5.92 21.62 9.93
C PRO A 170 5.51 20.42 9.03
N PRO A 171 6.29 20.08 7.98
CA PRO A 171 5.97 19.01 7.04
C PRO A 171 5.55 17.71 7.74
N ALA A 172 6.31 17.26 8.74
CA ALA A 172 6.05 16.06 9.50
C ALA A 172 4.70 16.03 10.24
N ALA A 173 4.05 17.18 10.46
CA ALA A 173 2.74 17.28 11.09
C ALA A 173 1.59 17.42 10.08
N ARG A 174 1.88 17.69 8.81
CA ARG A 174 0.89 18.00 7.79
C ARG A 174 0.41 16.80 7.00
N LEU A 175 1.35 15.92 6.63
CA LEU A 175 1.04 14.78 5.78
C LEU A 175 1.73 13.50 6.28
N LEU A 176 0.99 12.39 6.24
CA LEU A 176 1.47 11.04 6.49
C LEU A 176 1.13 10.16 5.30
N SER A 177 2.16 9.60 4.64
CA SER A 177 2.00 8.61 3.58
C SER A 177 2.12 7.19 4.13
N VAL A 178 1.17 6.34 3.76
CA VAL A 178 1.06 4.93 4.18
C VAL A 178 1.09 4.05 2.93
N GLY A 179 2.04 3.12 2.86
CA GLY A 179 2.19 2.23 1.71
C GLY A 179 3.08 1.04 2.01
N ASP A 180 3.12 0.08 1.10
CA ASP A 180 3.94 -1.14 1.22
C ASP A 180 5.23 -1.07 0.39
N LEU A 181 5.30 -0.20 -0.61
CA LEU A 181 6.48 -0.01 -1.45
C LEU A 181 7.19 1.32 -1.16
N TRP A 182 8.37 1.24 -0.51
CA TRP A 182 9.16 2.42 -0.14
C TRP A 182 9.31 3.40 -1.31
N VAL A 183 9.80 2.92 -2.45
CA VAL A 183 10.13 3.77 -3.61
C VAL A 183 8.89 4.46 -4.19
N ASN A 184 7.76 3.75 -4.24
CA ASN A 184 6.54 4.25 -4.85
C ASN A 184 5.76 5.20 -3.93
N ASP A 185 5.65 4.83 -2.65
CA ASP A 185 4.65 5.40 -1.75
C ASP A 185 5.25 6.35 -0.73
N LEU A 186 6.47 6.07 -0.28
CA LEU A 186 7.04 6.69 0.91
C LEU A 186 8.24 7.59 0.63
N GLU A 187 9.14 7.19 -0.26
CA GLU A 187 10.34 7.96 -0.57
C GLU A 187 10.04 9.37 -1.07
N PRO A 188 9.05 9.60 -1.97
CA PRO A 188 8.66 10.95 -2.38
C PRO A 188 8.11 11.81 -1.24
N ALA A 189 7.42 11.19 -0.26
CA ALA A 189 6.92 11.86 0.95
C ALA A 189 8.06 12.15 1.93
N HIS A 190 8.95 11.18 2.15
CA HIS A 190 10.12 11.32 3.00
C HIS A 190 11.04 12.46 2.52
N ALA A 191 11.30 12.55 1.22
CA ALA A 191 12.11 13.61 0.62
C ALA A 191 11.55 15.02 0.84
N ARG A 192 10.23 15.15 1.13
CA ARG A 192 9.55 16.40 1.48
C ARG A 192 9.47 16.66 2.98
N GLY A 193 10.05 15.78 3.81
CA GLY A 193 9.99 15.86 5.26
C GLY A 193 8.63 15.46 5.86
N PHE A 194 7.75 14.85 5.07
CA PHE A 194 6.49 14.28 5.55
C PHE A 194 6.73 12.99 6.34
N ARG A 195 5.76 12.59 7.15
CA ARG A 195 5.81 11.31 7.85
C ARG A 195 5.51 10.16 6.89
N THR A 196 6.09 9.02 7.20
CA THR A 196 5.95 7.80 6.40
C THR A 196 5.59 6.62 7.30
N ALA A 197 4.74 5.73 6.79
CA ALA A 197 4.33 4.51 7.45
C ALA A 197 4.43 3.33 6.47
N LEU A 198 5.39 2.45 6.70
CA LEU A 198 5.63 1.26 5.89
C LEU A 198 4.84 0.09 6.44
N VAL A 199 4.10 -0.59 5.57
CA VAL A 199 3.41 -1.84 5.89
C VAL A 199 3.95 -3.00 5.06
N GLY A 200 3.73 -4.20 5.54
CA GLY A 200 4.12 -5.42 4.83
C GLY A 200 4.96 -6.37 5.68
N PRO A 201 5.22 -7.59 5.19
CA PRO A 201 5.94 -8.63 5.95
C PRO A 201 7.36 -8.23 6.36
N ALA A 202 8.04 -7.43 5.53
CA ALA A 202 9.41 -6.97 5.79
C ALA A 202 9.50 -5.58 6.42
N ALA A 203 8.38 -4.92 6.70
CA ALA A 203 8.36 -3.53 7.18
C ALA A 203 9.18 -3.31 8.47
N SER A 204 9.20 -4.29 9.37
CA SER A 204 9.94 -4.19 10.64
C SER A 204 11.47 -4.11 10.45
N ALA A 205 11.99 -4.61 9.33
CA ALA A 205 13.42 -4.61 9.02
C ALA A 205 13.89 -3.31 8.33
N ASP A 206 12.97 -2.43 7.91
CA ASP A 206 13.29 -1.18 7.22
C ASP A 206 13.15 -0.01 8.19
N ASP A 207 14.27 0.60 8.55
CA ASP A 207 14.35 1.69 9.54
C ASP A 207 14.14 3.09 8.96
N ARG A 208 13.95 3.22 7.65
CA ARG A 208 13.72 4.50 6.96
C ARG A 208 12.37 5.12 7.28
N ALA A 209 11.33 4.28 7.46
CA ALA A 209 9.97 4.75 7.72
C ALA A 209 9.79 5.18 9.19
N THR A 210 8.97 6.23 9.40
CA THR A 210 8.62 6.71 10.74
C THR A 210 7.86 5.67 11.54
N TYR A 211 6.87 5.02 10.90
CA TYR A 211 6.03 3.98 11.50
C TYR A 211 6.13 2.70 10.66
N ARG A 212 6.01 1.56 11.31
CA ARG A 212 6.17 0.25 10.65
C ARG A 212 5.26 -0.79 11.27
N ALA A 213 4.57 -1.56 10.44
CA ALA A 213 3.75 -2.69 10.87
C ALA A 213 3.58 -3.73 9.76
N ALA A 214 3.16 -4.93 10.11
CA ALA A 214 2.84 -5.95 9.13
C ALA A 214 1.63 -5.58 8.23
N THR A 215 0.69 -4.80 8.76
CA THR A 215 -0.49 -4.28 8.04
C THR A 215 -0.88 -2.92 8.59
N VAL A 216 -1.72 -2.17 7.87
CA VAL A 216 -2.26 -0.88 8.33
C VAL A 216 -2.97 -1.02 9.69
N ALA A 217 -3.56 -2.18 9.99
CA ALA A 217 -4.21 -2.40 11.29
C ALA A 217 -3.26 -2.21 12.47
N GLY A 218 -1.99 -2.58 12.33
CA GLY A 218 -0.96 -2.37 13.34
C GLY A 218 -0.58 -0.90 13.54
N LEU A 219 -0.96 -0.01 12.62
CA LEU A 219 -0.62 1.42 12.64
C LEU A 219 -1.75 2.31 13.17
N TYR A 220 -2.93 1.78 13.47
CA TYR A 220 -4.08 2.62 13.86
C TYR A 220 -3.82 3.50 15.08
N ALA A 221 -3.10 2.98 16.07
CA ALA A 221 -2.74 3.74 17.25
C ALA A 221 -1.72 4.84 16.94
N ASP A 222 -0.72 4.54 16.11
CA ASP A 222 0.32 5.48 15.69
C ASP A 222 -0.25 6.62 14.86
N ILE A 223 -1.15 6.29 13.91
CA ILE A 223 -1.84 7.29 13.07
C ILE A 223 -2.72 8.21 13.93
N ARG A 224 -3.45 7.66 14.90
CA ARG A 224 -4.23 8.49 15.84
C ARG A 224 -3.35 9.40 16.69
N ALA A 225 -2.26 8.87 17.26
CA ALA A 225 -1.29 9.65 18.02
C ALA A 225 -0.69 10.77 17.17
N TRP A 226 -0.34 10.49 15.91
CA TRP A 226 0.13 11.51 14.98
C TRP A 226 -0.94 12.59 14.73
N LEU A 227 -2.21 12.20 14.54
CA LEU A 227 -3.32 13.14 14.39
C LEU A 227 -3.56 13.98 15.66
N ASP A 228 -3.31 13.45 16.82
CA ASP A 228 -3.47 14.15 18.11
C ASP A 228 -2.23 15.00 18.46
N GLY A 229 -1.14 14.85 17.72
CA GLY A 229 0.15 15.49 18.03
C GLY A 229 0.80 14.92 19.30
N THR A 230 0.47 13.69 19.67
CA THR A 230 1.01 12.99 20.85
C THR A 230 2.12 12.01 20.43
N PRO A 231 3.02 11.62 21.37
CA PRO A 231 4.01 10.57 21.08
C PRO A 231 3.34 9.27 20.67
N SER A 232 3.93 8.56 19.68
CA SER A 232 3.46 7.26 19.28
C SER A 232 3.70 6.23 20.39
N PRO A 233 2.77 5.27 20.60
CA PRO A 233 2.97 4.15 21.52
C PRO A 233 4.22 3.33 21.23
N ALA A 234 4.56 3.14 19.94
CA ALA A 234 5.75 2.41 19.51
C ALA A 234 7.06 3.10 19.89
N THR A 235 7.11 4.45 19.86
CA THR A 235 8.28 5.22 20.32
C THR A 235 8.42 5.25 21.84
N SER A 236 7.33 5.15 22.58
CA SER A 236 7.34 5.12 24.05
C SER A 236 7.95 3.81 24.61
N SER A 237 7.82 2.70 23.89
CA SER A 237 8.38 1.41 24.30
C SER A 237 9.91 1.31 24.16
N LEU A 238 10.53 2.17 23.34
CA LEU A 238 11.99 2.22 23.16
C LEU A 238 12.69 3.15 24.16
N ALA A 239 11.95 3.94 24.91
CA ALA A 239 12.47 4.96 25.83
C ALA A 239 12.51 4.52 27.33
N ALA A 240 12.31 3.24 27.65
CA ALA A 240 12.48 2.76 29.03
C ALA A 240 13.98 2.69 29.36
N PRO A 241 14.49 3.45 30.34
CA PRO A 241 15.90 3.42 30.70
C PRO A 241 16.23 2.08 31.36
N HIS A 242 17.28 1.42 30.90
CA HIS A 242 17.95 0.39 31.68
C HIS A 242 18.45 1.04 33.00
N GLY A 243 17.69 0.85 34.04
CA GLY A 243 18.12 1.18 35.36
C GLY A 243 19.40 0.40 35.71
N LYS A 244 20.52 1.10 35.79
CA LYS A 244 21.73 0.59 36.42
C LYS A 244 21.40 0.28 37.87
N GLN A 245 21.23 -0.98 38.22
CA GLN A 245 21.43 -1.41 39.60
C GLN A 245 22.92 -1.29 39.94
N MET A 246 23.27 -0.24 40.64
CA MET A 246 24.51 -0.22 41.39
C MET A 246 24.30 -1.06 42.65
N HIS A 247 24.98 -2.20 42.76
CA HIS A 247 25.21 -2.87 44.02
C HIS A 247 26.39 -2.19 44.74
N ALA A 248 26.12 -1.67 45.91
CA ALA A 248 27.10 -1.37 46.93
C ALA A 248 27.42 -2.63 47.76
#